data_2f39b1a08da5cffd98e1f086e1bcab87
#
_entry.id   2f39b1a08da5cffd98e1f086e1bcab87
#
_cell.length_a   1.000
_cell.length_b   1.000
_cell.length_c   1.000
_cell.angle_alpha   90.00
_cell.angle_beta   90.00
_cell.angle_gamma   90.00
#
_symmetry.space_group_name_H-M   'P 1'
#
loop_
_entity.id
_entity.type
_entity.pdbx_description
1 polymer ?
#
loop_
_entity_poly.entity_id
_entity_poly.type
_entity_poly.pdbx_seq_one_letter_code
_entity_poly.pdbx_strand_id
1 'polypeptide(L)'
;MGAMTARARTFAAALTSVLAVTACSSTTQPTPVTSDSVPTLTTEVVREYDRGKDAFTQGFEIDGDVLYEGTGLEGSSFVRRTSLDTMTELDRVDLPSDLFGEGITVDGDTLWQITWQDGVAIARDRDTLAEQRRVNYDGEGWGLCTQASADRLVMSDGSSTLTFRDPTSFDAEGTVNVTLDGNPVERLNELECADDGSVYANVWQTFDIMRIDPETGAVTAVIDGTPLWNSMSASQRGGADVFNGIAQIPGTDRFLVTGKYWPTIFEVRFTDTAPVGQN
;
A
#
# COMPACT_ATOMS: atom_id res chain seq x y z
N MET A 1 -59.20 4.12 -58.69
CA MET A 1 -58.45 5.21 -59.35
C MET A 1 -58.25 6.29 -58.31
N GLY A 2 -57.14 6.40 -57.67
CA GLY A 2 -56.82 7.42 -56.66
C GLY A 2 -55.32 7.67 -56.72
N ALA A 3 -54.91 8.84 -57.20
CA ALA A 3 -53.55 9.26 -57.36
C ALA A 3 -52.94 9.64 -56.01
N MET A 4 -51.85 9.02 -55.60
CA MET A 4 -51.03 9.41 -54.44
C MET A 4 -49.97 10.41 -54.88
N THR A 5 -50.10 11.67 -54.39
CA THR A 5 -49.08 12.71 -54.54
C THR A 5 -47.97 12.59 -53.51
N ALA A 6 -46.74 12.34 -53.97
CA ALA A 6 -45.54 12.33 -53.15
C ALA A 6 -45.10 13.76 -52.77
N ARG A 7 -44.99 14.03 -51.49
CA ARG A 7 -44.34 15.27 -50.96
C ARG A 7 -42.85 15.03 -50.71
N ALA A 8 -42.01 15.73 -51.41
CA ALA A 8 -40.57 15.80 -51.14
C ALA A 8 -40.30 16.57 -49.86
N ARG A 9 -39.54 15.99 -48.94
CA ARG A 9 -39.00 16.64 -47.72
C ARG A 9 -37.53 16.96 -47.98
N THR A 10 -37.25 18.23 -48.02
CA THR A 10 -35.88 18.79 -48.04
C THR A 10 -35.22 18.60 -46.68
N PHE A 11 -34.13 17.87 -46.62
CA PHE A 11 -33.29 17.80 -45.40
C PHE A 11 -32.24 18.90 -45.47
N ALA A 12 -32.28 19.83 -44.51
CA ALA A 12 -31.22 20.81 -44.25
C ALA A 12 -30.12 20.10 -43.42
N ALA A 13 -28.93 20.01 -43.98
CA ALA A 13 -27.75 19.56 -43.27
C ALA A 13 -27.21 20.65 -42.36
N ALA A 14 -27.33 20.45 -41.06
CA ALA A 14 -26.65 21.33 -40.07
C ALA A 14 -25.22 20.81 -39.85
N LEU A 15 -24.22 21.59 -40.24
CA LEU A 15 -22.83 21.36 -39.90
C LEU A 15 -22.64 21.69 -38.42
N THR A 16 -22.48 20.70 -37.57
CA THR A 16 -22.04 20.87 -36.20
C THR A 16 -20.50 20.82 -36.16
N SER A 17 -19.88 21.96 -35.91
CA SER A 17 -18.45 22.07 -35.63
C SER A 17 -18.14 21.46 -34.26
N VAL A 18 -17.47 20.33 -34.23
CA VAL A 18 -16.94 19.72 -33.00
C VAL A 18 -15.66 20.49 -32.64
N LEU A 19 -15.72 21.35 -31.63
CA LEU A 19 -14.52 21.85 -30.94
C LEU A 19 -13.93 20.70 -30.12
N ALA A 20 -12.76 20.22 -30.55
CA ALA A 20 -11.94 19.32 -29.74
C ALA A 20 -11.34 20.13 -28.59
N VAL A 21 -11.92 19.97 -27.38
CA VAL A 21 -11.32 20.44 -26.14
C VAL A 21 -10.23 19.44 -25.76
N THR A 22 -8.97 19.80 -25.99
CA THR A 22 -7.82 19.05 -25.51
C THR A 22 -7.75 19.28 -23.99
N ALA A 23 -8.31 18.35 -23.21
CA ALA A 23 -8.12 18.33 -21.77
C ALA A 23 -6.67 17.89 -21.51
N CYS A 24 -5.79 18.83 -21.17
CA CYS A 24 -4.52 18.54 -20.51
C CYS A 24 -4.87 18.01 -19.12
N SER A 25 -4.86 16.70 -18.94
CA SER A 25 -4.86 16.09 -17.62
C SER A 25 -3.51 16.35 -16.98
N SER A 26 -3.40 17.48 -16.25
CA SER A 26 -2.31 17.68 -15.31
C SER A 26 -2.53 16.69 -14.17
N THR A 27 -1.76 15.61 -14.13
CA THR A 27 -1.61 14.76 -12.93
C THR A 27 -1.02 15.67 -11.84
N THR A 28 -1.90 16.20 -10.99
CA THR A 28 -1.47 16.97 -9.82
C THR A 28 -0.84 15.96 -8.87
N GLN A 29 0.48 16.07 -8.67
CA GLN A 29 1.19 15.31 -7.64
C GLN A 29 0.57 15.66 -6.28
N PRO A 30 0.29 14.65 -5.41
CA PRO A 30 -0.17 14.95 -4.06
C PRO A 30 0.89 15.77 -3.31
N THR A 31 0.45 16.76 -2.55
CA THR A 31 1.33 17.59 -1.72
C THR A 31 1.60 16.84 -0.43
N PRO A 32 2.87 16.77 0.06
CA PRO A 32 3.19 16.19 1.36
C PRO A 32 2.40 16.84 2.50
N VAL A 33 1.99 16.04 3.47
CA VAL A 33 1.40 16.55 4.71
C VAL A 33 2.51 17.21 5.52
N THR A 34 2.37 18.48 5.87
CA THR A 34 3.30 19.19 6.75
C THR A 34 2.65 19.46 8.11
N SER A 35 3.40 19.25 9.18
CA SER A 35 3.02 19.55 10.56
C SER A 35 4.04 20.51 11.17
N ASP A 36 3.56 21.44 11.98
CA ASP A 36 4.45 22.38 12.71
C ASP A 36 5.06 21.76 13.97
N SER A 37 4.50 20.66 14.49
CA SER A 37 4.88 20.01 15.74
C SER A 37 5.51 18.63 15.57
N VAL A 38 5.17 17.91 14.49
CA VAL A 38 5.68 16.59 14.20
C VAL A 38 6.76 16.68 13.10
N PRO A 39 7.96 16.08 13.29
CA PRO A 39 9.04 16.17 12.31
C PRO A 39 8.65 15.54 10.98
N THR A 40 9.05 16.20 9.87
CA THR A 40 8.99 15.63 8.54
C THR A 40 10.36 15.07 8.20
N LEU A 41 10.41 13.76 7.95
CA LEU A 41 11.58 13.04 7.46
C LEU A 41 11.52 12.90 5.95
N THR A 42 12.66 12.59 5.34
CA THR A 42 12.78 12.26 3.93
C THR A 42 13.38 10.87 3.74
N THR A 43 13.31 10.36 2.53
CA THR A 43 13.88 9.07 2.16
C THR A 43 15.27 9.24 1.58
N GLU A 44 16.29 8.68 2.24
CA GLU A 44 17.64 8.54 1.70
C GLU A 44 17.78 7.16 1.05
N VAL A 45 17.99 7.11 -0.27
CA VAL A 45 18.15 5.85 -1.00
C VAL A 45 19.52 5.26 -0.72
N VAL A 46 19.54 4.04 -0.18
CA VAL A 46 20.75 3.24 0.05
C VAL A 46 21.03 2.34 -1.15
N ARG A 47 19.98 1.72 -1.69
CA ARG A 47 20.04 0.79 -2.82
C ARG A 47 18.71 0.73 -3.56
N GLU A 48 18.78 0.37 -4.84
CA GLU A 48 17.62 0.09 -5.68
C GLU A 48 17.69 -1.36 -6.18
N TYR A 49 16.52 -2.01 -6.20
CA TYR A 49 16.38 -3.34 -6.75
C TYR A 49 15.35 -3.29 -7.88
N ASP A 50 15.77 -3.74 -9.07
CA ASP A 50 14.86 -3.87 -10.20
C ASP A 50 13.87 -5.03 -9.96
N ARG A 51 12.60 -4.80 -10.28
CA ARG A 51 11.57 -5.84 -10.30
C ARG A 51 10.61 -5.64 -11.47
N GLY A 52 9.82 -6.67 -11.79
CA GLY A 52 8.75 -6.56 -12.79
C GLY A 52 7.63 -5.58 -12.33
N LYS A 53 6.79 -5.18 -13.29
CA LYS A 53 5.58 -4.37 -13.03
C LYS A 53 4.33 -5.26 -12.91
N ASP A 54 4.45 -6.44 -12.33
CA ASP A 54 3.40 -7.45 -12.22
C ASP A 54 2.69 -7.44 -10.86
N ALA A 55 3.24 -6.73 -9.88
CA ALA A 55 2.74 -6.73 -8.52
C ALA A 55 1.92 -5.47 -8.21
N PHE A 56 0.63 -5.67 -7.94
CA PHE A 56 -0.24 -4.68 -7.31
C PHE A 56 -0.09 -4.80 -5.79
N THR A 57 1.04 -4.31 -5.26
CA THR A 57 1.48 -4.52 -3.87
C THR A 57 0.47 -4.00 -2.86
N GLN A 58 0.03 -4.88 -1.96
CA GLN A 58 -0.91 -4.59 -0.88
C GLN A 58 -0.36 -4.94 0.51
N GLY A 59 0.56 -5.89 0.59
CA GLY A 59 1.25 -6.24 1.82
C GLY A 59 2.71 -6.53 1.55
N PHE A 60 3.60 -6.13 2.47
CA PHE A 60 5.05 -6.20 2.28
C PHE A 60 5.72 -6.45 3.63
N GLU A 61 6.46 -7.53 3.78
CA GLU A 61 7.01 -7.97 5.07
C GLU A 61 8.35 -8.66 4.87
N ILE A 62 9.31 -8.44 5.78
CA ILE A 62 10.58 -9.19 5.81
C ILE A 62 10.63 -10.01 7.09
N ASP A 63 10.80 -11.34 6.95
CA ASP A 63 11.14 -12.23 8.04
C ASP A 63 12.43 -12.99 7.72
N GLY A 64 13.47 -12.76 8.51
CA GLY A 64 14.79 -13.31 8.27
C GLY A 64 15.37 -12.91 6.91
N ASP A 65 15.60 -13.90 6.04
CA ASP A 65 16.19 -13.71 4.71
C ASP A 65 15.12 -13.69 3.60
N VAL A 66 13.84 -13.61 3.96
CA VAL A 66 12.72 -13.71 3.02
C VAL A 66 11.89 -12.44 3.04
N LEU A 67 11.66 -11.89 1.84
CA LEU A 67 10.67 -10.85 1.58
C LEU A 67 9.37 -11.53 1.16
N TYR A 68 8.30 -11.26 1.88
CA TYR A 68 6.93 -11.67 1.55
C TYR A 68 6.21 -10.49 0.88
N GLU A 69 5.43 -10.79 -0.14
CA GLU A 69 4.61 -9.79 -0.82
C GLU A 69 3.22 -10.34 -1.09
N GLY A 70 2.20 -9.64 -0.59
CA GLY A 70 0.79 -9.84 -0.91
C GLY A 70 0.35 -8.83 -1.98
N THR A 71 -0.47 -9.28 -2.92
CA THR A 71 -0.98 -8.41 -4.00
C THR A 71 -2.49 -8.43 -4.06
N GLY A 72 -3.07 -7.35 -4.61
CA GLY A 72 -4.48 -7.19 -4.88
C GLY A 72 -4.90 -7.54 -6.31
N LEU A 73 -6.16 -7.30 -6.60
CA LEU A 73 -6.95 -7.51 -7.82
C LEU A 73 -7.60 -8.89 -7.90
N GLU A 74 -8.95 -8.90 -7.99
CA GLU A 74 -9.72 -10.12 -8.24
C GLU A 74 -9.21 -10.86 -9.48
N GLY A 75 -9.04 -12.16 -9.35
CA GLY A 75 -8.55 -13.04 -10.42
C GLY A 75 -7.06 -12.97 -10.70
N SER A 76 -6.30 -12.12 -9.98
CA SER A 76 -4.85 -12.00 -10.15
C SER A 76 -4.08 -11.73 -8.86
N SER A 77 -4.74 -11.73 -7.71
CA SER A 77 -4.10 -11.63 -6.40
C SER A 77 -3.23 -12.85 -6.12
N PHE A 78 -2.07 -12.60 -5.53
CA PHE A 78 -1.17 -13.67 -5.09
C PHE A 78 -0.42 -13.27 -3.81
N VAL A 79 0.17 -14.25 -3.16
CA VAL A 79 1.24 -14.05 -2.19
C VAL A 79 2.49 -14.75 -2.68
N ARG A 80 3.66 -14.12 -2.50
CA ARG A 80 4.95 -14.71 -2.86
C ARG A 80 6.01 -14.52 -1.80
N ARG A 81 7.00 -15.40 -1.86
CA ARG A 81 8.25 -15.34 -1.11
C ARG A 81 9.38 -15.03 -2.07
N THR A 82 10.27 -14.15 -1.68
CA THR A 82 11.42 -13.71 -2.47
C THR A 82 12.67 -13.75 -1.58
N SER A 83 13.77 -14.30 -2.07
CA SER A 83 15.05 -14.21 -1.36
C SER A 83 15.50 -12.76 -1.25
N LEU A 84 15.74 -12.27 -0.04
CA LEU A 84 16.19 -10.90 0.20
C LEU A 84 17.58 -10.61 -0.40
N ASP A 85 18.47 -11.60 -0.41
CA ASP A 85 19.84 -11.46 -0.94
C ASP A 85 19.88 -11.34 -2.47
N THR A 86 19.11 -12.19 -3.16
CA THR A 86 19.15 -12.30 -4.63
C THR A 86 17.98 -11.65 -5.35
N MET A 87 16.94 -11.24 -4.61
CA MET A 87 15.66 -10.78 -5.14
C MET A 87 15.01 -11.77 -6.12
N THR A 88 15.26 -13.08 -5.90
CA THR A 88 14.69 -14.16 -6.72
C THR A 88 13.45 -14.72 -6.05
N GLU A 89 12.36 -14.86 -6.80
CA GLU A 89 11.14 -15.52 -6.32
C GLU A 89 11.45 -16.98 -5.92
N LEU A 90 11.07 -17.36 -4.70
CA LEU A 90 11.25 -18.68 -4.13
C LEU A 90 9.98 -19.52 -4.32
N ASP A 91 8.83 -18.93 -3.97
CA ASP A 91 7.52 -19.55 -4.04
C ASP A 91 6.43 -18.50 -4.30
N ARG A 92 5.32 -18.92 -4.89
CA ARG A 92 4.13 -18.12 -5.12
C ARG A 92 2.87 -18.97 -5.08
N VAL A 93 1.81 -18.41 -4.50
CA VAL A 93 0.46 -19.00 -4.50
C VAL A 93 -0.54 -17.93 -4.91
N ASP A 94 -1.35 -18.24 -5.92
CA ASP A 94 -2.45 -17.36 -6.35
C ASP A 94 -3.64 -17.53 -5.39
N LEU A 95 -4.36 -16.44 -5.13
CA LEU A 95 -5.61 -16.48 -4.37
C LEU A 95 -6.76 -17.00 -5.26
N PRO A 96 -7.84 -17.53 -4.64
CA PRO A 96 -9.09 -17.73 -5.34
C PRO A 96 -9.51 -16.48 -6.13
N SER A 97 -10.05 -16.68 -7.33
CA SER A 97 -10.31 -15.58 -8.27
C SER A 97 -11.39 -14.58 -7.83
N ASP A 98 -12.14 -14.92 -6.81
CA ASP A 98 -13.19 -14.12 -6.19
C ASP A 98 -12.71 -13.31 -4.98
N LEU A 99 -11.44 -13.43 -4.61
CA LEU A 99 -10.84 -12.69 -3.49
C LEU A 99 -9.90 -11.59 -4.01
N PHE A 100 -10.00 -10.43 -3.37
CA PHE A 100 -9.02 -9.35 -3.53
C PHE A 100 -8.04 -9.40 -2.34
N GLY A 101 -6.80 -9.82 -2.58
CA GLY A 101 -5.76 -9.90 -1.54
C GLY A 101 -5.30 -8.51 -1.08
N GLU A 102 -5.02 -8.39 0.21
CA GLU A 102 -4.56 -7.17 0.87
C GLU A 102 -3.33 -7.45 1.74
N GLY A 103 -3.20 -6.75 2.87
CA GLY A 103 -2.08 -6.82 3.79
C GLY A 103 -1.71 -8.25 4.20
N ILE A 104 -0.44 -8.43 4.47
CA ILE A 104 0.13 -9.69 4.98
C ILE A 104 1.01 -9.41 6.19
N THR A 105 1.20 -10.41 7.04
CA THR A 105 2.25 -10.37 8.07
C THR A 105 2.62 -11.77 8.54
N VAL A 106 3.86 -11.92 9.02
CA VAL A 106 4.36 -13.17 9.59
C VAL A 106 4.29 -13.11 11.12
N ASP A 107 3.67 -14.11 11.71
CA ASP A 107 3.69 -14.37 13.15
C ASP A 107 4.10 -15.82 13.43
N GLY A 108 5.27 -16.02 13.98
CA GLY A 108 5.85 -17.36 14.18
C GLY A 108 5.93 -18.15 12.87
N ASP A 109 5.25 -19.31 12.81
CA ASP A 109 5.20 -20.16 11.61
C ASP A 109 4.01 -19.84 10.69
N THR A 110 3.25 -18.78 10.99
CA THR A 110 2.03 -18.40 10.26
C THR A 110 2.28 -17.13 9.45
N LEU A 111 1.95 -17.17 8.16
CA LEU A 111 1.75 -15.98 7.33
C LEU A 111 0.25 -15.70 7.28
N TRP A 112 -0.17 -14.60 7.84
CA TRP A 112 -1.51 -14.09 7.68
C TRP A 112 -1.64 -13.27 6.41
N GLN A 113 -2.76 -13.41 5.69
CA GLN A 113 -3.14 -12.63 4.53
C GLN A 113 -4.61 -12.25 4.65
N ILE A 114 -4.90 -10.95 4.59
CA ILE A 114 -6.27 -10.42 4.63
C ILE A 114 -6.80 -10.12 3.22
N THR A 115 -8.10 -9.86 3.13
CA THR A 115 -8.80 -9.50 1.88
C THR A 115 -9.49 -8.15 2.04
N TRP A 116 -9.72 -7.43 0.93
CA TRP A 116 -10.27 -6.07 0.95
C TRP A 116 -11.68 -6.03 1.56
N GLN A 117 -12.69 -6.54 0.87
CA GLN A 117 -14.11 -6.44 1.26
C GLN A 117 -14.75 -7.80 1.54
N ASP A 118 -14.01 -8.87 1.34
CA ASP A 118 -14.51 -10.23 1.55
C ASP A 118 -14.57 -10.62 3.02
N GLY A 119 -13.91 -9.85 3.92
CA GLY A 119 -13.89 -10.13 5.35
C GLY A 119 -13.25 -11.47 5.70
N VAL A 120 -12.24 -11.90 4.93
CA VAL A 120 -11.55 -13.18 5.11
C VAL A 120 -10.08 -12.95 5.42
N ALA A 121 -9.59 -13.53 6.51
CA ALA A 121 -8.16 -13.66 6.79
C ALA A 121 -7.74 -15.13 6.58
N ILE A 122 -6.68 -15.33 5.83
CA ILE A 122 -6.12 -16.64 5.47
C ILE A 122 -4.83 -16.83 6.25
N ALA A 123 -4.80 -17.86 7.12
CA ALA A 123 -3.57 -18.30 7.75
C ALA A 123 -2.90 -19.34 6.85
N ARG A 124 -1.65 -19.10 6.54
CA ARG A 124 -0.80 -19.95 5.70
C ARG A 124 0.42 -20.42 6.48
N ASP A 125 0.95 -21.55 6.11
CA ASP A 125 2.30 -21.92 6.50
C ASP A 125 3.30 -20.96 5.84
N ARG A 126 4.13 -20.30 6.65
CA ARG A 126 5.04 -19.26 6.15
C ARG A 126 6.09 -19.76 5.17
N ASP A 127 6.51 -21.03 5.30
CA ASP A 127 7.58 -21.60 4.49
C ASP A 127 7.11 -22.16 3.15
N THR A 128 5.87 -22.65 3.08
CA THR A 128 5.29 -23.28 1.90
C THR A 128 4.15 -22.49 1.27
N LEU A 129 3.68 -21.43 1.93
CA LEU A 129 2.48 -20.64 1.58
C LEU A 129 1.18 -21.46 1.54
N ALA A 130 1.22 -22.73 1.98
CA ALA A 130 0.04 -23.59 2.00
C ALA A 130 -1.02 -23.02 2.96
N GLU A 131 -2.26 -22.91 2.48
CA GLU A 131 -3.38 -22.50 3.33
C GLU A 131 -3.63 -23.52 4.43
N GLN A 132 -3.67 -23.08 5.67
CA GLN A 132 -3.94 -23.91 6.85
C GLN A 132 -5.39 -23.73 7.33
N ARG A 133 -5.88 -22.47 7.33
CA ARG A 133 -7.24 -22.13 7.76
C ARG A 133 -7.66 -20.75 7.28
N ARG A 134 -8.96 -20.48 7.36
CA ARG A 134 -9.55 -19.15 7.17
C ARG A 134 -10.33 -18.78 8.41
N VAL A 135 -10.36 -17.49 8.69
CA VAL A 135 -11.26 -16.88 9.67
C VAL A 135 -11.95 -15.70 9.02
N ASN A 136 -13.14 -15.34 9.52
CA ASN A 136 -13.86 -14.16 9.03
C ASN A 136 -13.65 -13.02 10.00
N TYR A 137 -13.66 -11.79 9.46
CA TYR A 137 -13.68 -10.56 10.23
C TYR A 137 -14.66 -9.56 9.61
N ASP A 138 -15.10 -8.58 10.41
CA ASP A 138 -16.02 -7.54 9.95
C ASP A 138 -15.27 -6.35 9.36
N GLY A 139 -15.84 -5.71 8.33
CA GLY A 139 -15.30 -4.52 7.69
C GLY A 139 -14.34 -4.81 6.54
N GLU A 140 -13.59 -3.79 6.17
CA GLU A 140 -12.54 -3.90 5.14
C GLU A 140 -11.18 -4.24 5.78
N GLY A 141 -10.30 -4.89 5.03
CA GLY A 141 -8.91 -5.09 5.41
C GLY A 141 -7.99 -4.43 4.39
N TRP A 142 -7.02 -3.63 4.89
CA TRP A 142 -6.05 -2.93 4.03
C TRP A 142 -4.63 -3.35 4.34
N GLY A 143 -4.04 -2.91 5.44
CA GLY A 143 -2.71 -3.28 5.89
C GLY A 143 -2.73 -4.19 7.11
N LEU A 144 -1.66 -4.93 7.32
CA LEU A 144 -1.50 -5.83 8.46
C LEU A 144 -0.02 -5.93 8.84
N CYS A 145 0.33 -5.80 10.11
CA CYS A 145 1.67 -6.09 10.62
C CYS A 145 1.65 -6.77 11.99
N THR A 146 2.70 -7.50 12.34
CA THR A 146 2.87 -8.17 13.64
C THR A 146 3.65 -7.29 14.61
N GLN A 147 3.02 -6.90 15.72
CA GLN A 147 3.69 -6.23 16.83
C GLN A 147 4.15 -7.26 17.87
N ALA A 148 5.28 -7.90 17.60
CA ALA A 148 5.79 -9.01 18.41
C ALA A 148 6.01 -8.62 19.89
N SER A 149 6.40 -7.38 20.19
CA SER A 149 6.62 -6.91 21.56
C SER A 149 5.34 -6.84 22.40
N ALA A 150 4.17 -6.80 21.76
CA ALA A 150 2.86 -6.74 22.40
C ALA A 150 2.01 -8.01 22.15
N ASP A 151 2.58 -9.01 21.46
CA ASP A 151 1.90 -10.29 21.13
C ASP A 151 0.54 -10.07 20.45
N ARG A 152 0.53 -9.17 19.43
CA ARG A 152 -0.70 -8.79 18.70
C ARG A 152 -0.41 -8.46 17.23
N LEU A 153 -1.44 -8.55 16.40
CA LEU A 153 -1.44 -7.99 15.06
C LEU A 153 -2.04 -6.59 15.08
N VAL A 154 -1.61 -5.75 14.14
CA VAL A 154 -2.17 -4.41 13.90
C VAL A 154 -2.72 -4.37 12.49
N MET A 155 -3.98 -3.97 12.33
CA MET A 155 -4.70 -3.97 11.06
C MET A 155 -5.27 -2.58 10.77
N SER A 156 -5.12 -2.10 9.54
CA SER A 156 -5.80 -0.92 8.99
C SER A 156 -6.99 -1.31 8.13
N ASP A 157 -7.91 -0.35 7.91
CA ASP A 157 -9.13 -0.51 7.12
C ASP A 157 -9.43 0.71 6.22
N GLY A 158 -8.44 1.57 6.01
CA GLY A 158 -8.61 2.80 5.24
C GLY A 158 -9.21 3.97 6.02
N SER A 159 -9.65 3.78 7.26
CA SER A 159 -10.01 4.85 8.18
C SER A 159 -8.79 5.37 8.94
N SER A 160 -9.01 6.19 9.96
CA SER A 160 -8.01 6.61 10.93
C SER A 160 -7.83 5.63 12.09
N THR A 161 -8.49 4.48 12.07
CA THR A 161 -8.46 3.49 13.13
C THR A 161 -7.50 2.36 12.81
N LEU A 162 -6.65 2.00 13.75
CA LEU A 162 -5.92 0.73 13.76
C LEU A 162 -6.61 -0.22 14.72
N THR A 163 -6.87 -1.45 14.26
CA THR A 163 -7.48 -2.53 15.06
C THR A 163 -6.40 -3.50 15.50
N PHE A 164 -6.33 -3.77 16.79
CA PHE A 164 -5.47 -4.82 17.35
C PHE A 164 -6.19 -6.16 17.31
N ARG A 165 -5.46 -7.22 16.93
CA ARG A 165 -6.02 -8.56 16.79
C ARG A 165 -5.12 -9.60 17.48
N ASP A 166 -5.75 -10.61 18.05
CA ASP A 166 -5.07 -11.79 18.57
C ASP A 166 -4.37 -12.56 17.44
N PRO A 167 -3.06 -12.83 17.53
CA PRO A 167 -2.31 -13.45 16.44
C PRO A 167 -2.70 -14.91 16.19
N THR A 168 -3.36 -15.57 17.16
CA THR A 168 -3.79 -16.97 17.03
C THR A 168 -5.20 -17.07 16.47
N SER A 169 -6.18 -16.38 17.03
CA SER A 169 -7.60 -16.46 16.62
C SER A 169 -7.99 -15.47 15.55
N PHE A 170 -7.23 -14.38 15.41
CA PHE A 170 -7.55 -13.19 14.60
C PHE A 170 -8.72 -12.35 15.16
N ASP A 171 -9.18 -12.62 16.37
CA ASP A 171 -10.22 -11.85 17.03
C ASP A 171 -9.76 -10.41 17.31
N ALA A 172 -10.68 -9.44 17.21
CA ALA A 172 -10.38 -8.06 17.56
C ALA A 172 -10.30 -7.90 19.09
N GLU A 173 -9.21 -7.30 19.58
CA GLU A 173 -8.94 -7.08 21.00
C GLU A 173 -9.06 -5.60 21.42
N GLY A 174 -8.94 -4.69 20.47
CA GLY A 174 -9.01 -3.25 20.76
C GLY A 174 -8.72 -2.41 19.52
N THR A 175 -8.74 -1.10 19.70
CA THR A 175 -8.49 -0.12 18.63
C THR A 175 -7.75 1.10 19.15
N VAL A 176 -7.04 1.78 18.25
CA VAL A 176 -6.49 3.12 18.49
C VAL A 176 -6.82 4.03 17.32
N ASN A 177 -7.15 5.30 17.59
CA ASN A 177 -7.37 6.30 16.54
C ASN A 177 -6.08 7.06 16.27
N VAL A 178 -5.64 7.07 15.01
CA VAL A 178 -4.41 7.75 14.58
C VAL A 178 -4.69 9.23 14.32
N THR A 179 -3.86 10.08 14.92
CA THR A 179 -3.99 11.53 14.78
C THR A 179 -2.64 12.19 14.51
N LEU A 180 -2.64 13.19 13.63
CA LEU A 180 -1.55 14.14 13.40
C LEU A 180 -1.97 15.51 13.94
N ASP A 181 -1.28 16.03 14.95
CA ASP A 181 -1.63 17.28 15.61
C ASP A 181 -3.10 17.33 16.08
N GLY A 182 -3.61 16.19 16.59
CA GLY A 182 -4.97 16.04 17.06
C GLY A 182 -6.05 15.87 15.98
N ASN A 183 -5.67 15.87 14.70
CA ASN A 183 -6.59 15.61 13.58
C ASN A 183 -6.49 14.16 13.13
N PRO A 184 -7.62 13.47 12.83
CA PRO A 184 -7.58 12.10 12.32
C PRO A 184 -6.78 11.98 11.02
N VAL A 185 -5.99 10.91 10.90
CA VAL A 185 -5.29 10.54 9.66
C VAL A 185 -6.04 9.42 8.98
N GLU A 186 -6.83 9.79 7.98
CA GLU A 186 -7.60 8.84 7.17
C GLU A 186 -6.73 8.15 6.11
N ARG A 187 -7.25 7.05 5.55
CA ARG A 187 -6.65 6.30 4.45
C ARG A 187 -5.36 5.60 4.83
N LEU A 188 -5.23 5.16 6.09
CA LEU A 188 -4.15 4.29 6.50
C LEU A 188 -4.23 2.98 5.72
N ASN A 189 -3.12 2.60 5.09
CA ASN A 189 -3.07 1.46 4.18
C ASN A 189 -2.05 0.43 4.66
N GLU A 190 -1.10 0.06 3.84
CA GLU A 190 -0.09 -0.94 4.15
C GLU A 190 0.71 -0.54 5.40
N LEU A 191 1.04 -1.53 6.24
CA LEU A 191 1.60 -1.35 7.58
C LEU A 191 2.90 -2.13 7.76
N GLU A 192 3.83 -1.50 8.50
CA GLU A 192 5.01 -2.14 9.06
C GLU A 192 5.09 -1.89 10.56
N CYS A 193 5.22 -2.94 11.36
CA CYS A 193 5.45 -2.90 12.80
C CYS A 193 6.95 -3.03 13.10
N ALA A 194 7.65 -1.91 13.23
CA ALA A 194 9.10 -1.88 13.32
C ALA A 194 9.66 -2.31 14.67
N ASP A 195 10.96 -2.68 14.69
CA ASP A 195 11.70 -3.13 15.88
C ASP A 195 11.71 -2.08 17.02
N ASP A 196 11.56 -0.77 16.69
CA ASP A 196 11.49 0.30 17.69
C ASP A 196 10.12 0.40 18.38
N GLY A 197 9.16 -0.44 18.01
CA GLY A 197 7.79 -0.49 18.51
C GLY A 197 6.84 0.46 17.82
N SER A 198 7.31 1.28 16.87
CA SER A 198 6.45 2.14 16.06
C SER A 198 5.71 1.34 14.99
N VAL A 199 4.53 1.81 14.61
CA VAL A 199 3.81 1.36 13.41
C VAL A 199 4.03 2.39 12.31
N TYR A 200 4.49 1.95 11.14
CA TYR A 200 4.58 2.76 9.93
C TYR A 200 3.40 2.43 9.04
N ALA A 201 2.75 3.45 8.46
CA ALA A 201 1.59 3.28 7.61
C ALA A 201 1.70 4.13 6.35
N ASN A 202 1.53 3.52 5.17
CA ASN A 202 1.28 4.29 3.96
C ASN A 202 -0.07 5.02 4.06
N VAL A 203 -0.14 6.25 3.56
CA VAL A 203 -1.42 6.97 3.40
C VAL A 203 -1.84 6.89 1.93
N TRP A 204 -2.91 6.16 1.65
CA TRP A 204 -3.37 5.89 0.29
C TRP A 204 -3.59 7.17 -0.52
N GLN A 205 -3.14 7.18 -1.77
CA GLN A 205 -3.14 8.32 -2.72
C GLN A 205 -2.23 9.49 -2.29
N THR A 206 -1.26 9.26 -1.43
CA THR A 206 -0.17 10.20 -1.14
C THR A 206 1.17 9.51 -1.32
N PHE A 207 2.26 10.22 -1.07
CA PHE A 207 3.60 9.65 -0.91
C PHE A 207 4.06 9.66 0.55
N ASP A 208 3.12 9.86 1.49
CA ASP A 208 3.44 9.96 2.90
C ASP A 208 3.39 8.58 3.57
N ILE A 209 4.34 8.35 4.48
CA ILE A 209 4.30 7.30 5.47
C ILE A 209 4.18 7.97 6.85
N MET A 210 3.23 7.54 7.67
CA MET A 210 3.10 7.97 9.05
C MET A 210 3.86 7.02 9.97
N ARG A 211 4.75 7.55 10.83
CA ARG A 211 5.28 6.81 11.97
C ARG A 211 4.37 7.06 13.16
N ILE A 212 3.81 6.02 13.73
CA ILE A 212 2.71 6.06 14.69
C ILE A 212 3.17 5.39 15.99
N ASP A 213 2.88 6.02 17.12
CA ASP A 213 2.92 5.36 18.42
C ASP A 213 1.63 4.54 18.59
N PRO A 214 1.68 3.19 18.59
CA PRO A 214 0.49 2.35 18.61
C PRO A 214 -0.28 2.39 19.94
N GLU A 215 0.34 2.84 21.03
CA GLU A 215 -0.34 2.94 22.33
C GLU A 215 -1.24 4.18 22.43
N THR A 216 -0.85 5.26 21.75
CA THR A 216 -1.56 6.54 21.82
C THR A 216 -2.27 6.91 20.51
N GLY A 217 -1.89 6.31 19.39
CA GLY A 217 -2.30 6.68 18.05
C GLY A 217 -1.68 7.99 17.55
N ALA A 218 -0.76 8.58 18.30
CA ALA A 218 -0.12 9.83 17.87
C ALA A 218 0.87 9.56 16.73
N VAL A 219 0.79 10.33 15.64
CA VAL A 219 1.85 10.38 14.63
C VAL A 219 3.07 11.05 15.22
N THR A 220 4.21 10.37 15.17
CA THR A 220 5.49 10.83 15.73
C THR A 220 6.46 11.34 14.66
N ALA A 221 6.24 10.99 13.39
CA ALA A 221 6.91 11.56 12.22
C ALA A 221 6.06 11.37 10.97
N VAL A 222 6.22 12.29 10.00
CA VAL A 222 5.72 12.13 8.62
C VAL A 222 6.93 11.91 7.72
N ILE A 223 6.95 10.84 6.94
CA ILE A 223 8.02 10.52 6.01
C ILE A 223 7.55 10.83 4.58
N ASP A 224 8.25 11.73 3.89
CA ASP A 224 7.97 12.10 2.51
C ASP A 224 8.67 11.13 1.53
N GLY A 225 7.91 10.32 0.84
CA GLY A 225 8.36 9.41 -0.23
C GLY A 225 8.39 10.03 -1.62
N THR A 226 8.01 11.32 -1.78
CA THR A 226 8.04 12.03 -3.06
C THR A 226 9.40 11.96 -3.78
N PRO A 227 10.56 12.01 -3.08
CA PRO A 227 11.86 11.86 -3.73
C PRO A 227 12.01 10.54 -4.50
N LEU A 228 11.43 9.42 -3.99
CA LEU A 228 11.49 8.11 -4.66
C LEU A 228 10.73 8.12 -5.97
N TRP A 229 9.52 8.67 -5.97
CA TRP A 229 8.74 8.84 -7.20
C TRP A 229 9.48 9.70 -8.22
N ASN A 230 10.11 10.79 -7.77
CA ASN A 230 10.83 11.71 -8.64
C ASN A 230 12.13 11.12 -9.20
N SER A 231 12.77 10.19 -8.50
CA SER A 231 13.99 9.50 -8.97
C SER A 231 13.71 8.55 -10.13
N MET A 232 12.50 7.97 -10.20
CA MET A 232 12.11 7.10 -11.29
C MET A 232 12.02 7.86 -12.62
N SER A 233 12.51 7.26 -13.71
CA SER A 233 12.36 7.77 -15.06
C SER A 233 10.88 7.80 -15.52
N ALA A 234 10.57 8.56 -16.56
CA ALA A 234 9.22 8.59 -17.13
C ALA A 234 8.72 7.21 -17.59
N SER A 235 9.62 6.34 -18.08
CA SER A 235 9.27 4.98 -18.47
C SER A 235 9.01 4.07 -17.26
N GLN A 236 9.70 4.27 -16.15
CA GLN A 236 9.44 3.56 -14.90
C GLN A 236 8.10 3.96 -14.28
N ARG A 237 7.79 5.27 -14.26
CA ARG A 237 6.49 5.79 -13.79
C ARG A 237 5.32 5.43 -14.69
N GLY A 238 5.57 5.16 -15.98
CA GLY A 238 4.51 4.73 -16.91
C GLY A 238 3.85 3.42 -16.48
N GLY A 239 2.59 3.49 -16.01
CA GLY A 239 1.83 2.36 -15.47
C GLY A 239 2.07 2.06 -14.00
N ALA A 240 2.97 2.76 -13.31
CA ALA A 240 3.09 2.72 -11.86
C ALA A 240 1.87 3.42 -11.22
N ASP A 241 1.42 2.88 -10.08
CA ASP A 241 0.26 3.36 -9.32
C ASP A 241 0.72 3.87 -7.94
N VAL A 242 -0.13 3.90 -6.95
CA VAL A 242 0.14 4.51 -5.63
C VAL A 242 1.32 3.87 -4.91
N PHE A 243 2.00 4.69 -4.12
CA PHE A 243 3.03 4.29 -3.17
C PHE A 243 2.41 3.41 -2.10
N ASN A 244 2.87 2.16 -1.96
CA ASN A 244 2.34 1.19 -1.02
C ASN A 244 3.30 0.01 -0.86
N GLY A 245 3.66 -0.31 0.38
CA GLY A 245 4.61 -1.36 0.73
C GLY A 245 5.79 -0.81 1.52
N ILE A 246 5.90 -1.22 2.80
CA ILE A 246 6.95 -0.87 3.74
C ILE A 246 7.38 -2.16 4.43
N ALA A 247 8.68 -2.44 4.50
CA ALA A 247 9.19 -3.56 5.30
C ALA A 247 10.54 -3.17 5.90
N GLN A 248 10.69 -3.25 7.22
CA GLN A 248 11.97 -3.01 7.88
C GLN A 248 12.93 -4.17 7.62
N ILE A 249 14.18 -3.86 7.29
CA ILE A 249 15.24 -4.87 7.27
C ILE A 249 15.61 -5.16 8.74
N PRO A 250 15.35 -6.39 9.24
CA PRO A 250 15.46 -6.73 10.66
C PRO A 250 16.80 -6.32 11.29
N GLY A 251 16.74 -5.71 12.47
CA GLY A 251 17.91 -5.27 13.23
C GLY A 251 18.64 -4.06 12.64
N THR A 252 18.03 -3.32 11.71
CA THR A 252 18.62 -2.13 11.08
C THR A 252 17.67 -0.94 11.10
N ASP A 253 18.19 0.25 10.72
CA ASP A 253 17.43 1.48 10.46
C ASP A 253 16.97 1.61 9.00
N ARG A 254 17.00 0.51 8.23
CA ARG A 254 16.70 0.49 6.80
C ARG A 254 15.37 -0.19 6.53
N PHE A 255 14.69 0.33 5.53
CA PHE A 255 13.41 -0.17 5.07
C PHE A 255 13.47 -0.47 3.57
N LEU A 256 12.76 -1.50 3.14
CA LEU A 256 12.36 -1.64 1.75
C LEU A 256 11.02 -0.97 1.55
N VAL A 257 10.92 -0.11 0.53
CA VAL A 257 9.67 0.56 0.17
C VAL A 257 9.43 0.47 -1.33
N THR A 258 8.16 0.43 -1.72
CA THR A 258 7.76 0.28 -3.12
C THR A 258 6.37 0.86 -3.38
N GLY A 259 5.77 0.57 -4.53
CA GLY A 259 4.39 0.93 -4.88
C GLY A 259 3.76 -0.08 -5.82
N LYS A 260 2.45 0.06 -6.00
CA LYS A 260 1.66 -0.77 -6.92
C LYS A 260 2.19 -0.59 -8.34
N TYR A 261 2.60 -1.70 -8.96
CA TYR A 261 3.22 -1.71 -10.29
C TYR A 261 4.52 -0.89 -10.41
N TRP A 262 5.15 -0.53 -9.31
CA TRP A 262 6.47 0.10 -9.38
C TRP A 262 7.51 -0.93 -9.86
N PRO A 263 8.39 -0.56 -10.80
CA PRO A 263 9.44 -1.47 -11.28
C PRO A 263 10.65 -1.53 -10.34
N THR A 264 10.60 -0.81 -9.22
CA THR A 264 11.73 -0.65 -8.31
C THR A 264 11.26 -0.86 -6.86
N ILE A 265 12.04 -1.62 -6.11
CA ILE A 265 12.02 -1.63 -4.65
C ILE A 265 13.21 -0.77 -4.21
N PHE A 266 12.96 0.21 -3.34
CA PHE A 266 14.00 1.07 -2.79
C PHE A 266 14.35 0.62 -1.37
N GLU A 267 15.64 0.40 -1.12
CA GLU A 267 16.17 0.31 0.23
C GLU A 267 16.52 1.72 0.69
N VAL A 268 15.91 2.15 1.77
CA VAL A 268 15.99 3.54 2.26
C VAL A 268 16.31 3.63 3.73
N ARG A 269 16.79 4.80 4.16
CA ARG A 269 16.70 5.30 5.53
C ARG A 269 15.76 6.47 5.59
N PHE A 270 15.07 6.62 6.72
CA PHE A 270 14.27 7.81 7.01
C PHE A 270 15.14 8.79 7.79
N THR A 271 15.45 9.92 7.19
CA THR A 271 16.40 10.91 7.72
C THR A 271 15.74 12.28 7.86
N ASP A 272 16.29 13.12 8.75
CA ASP A 272 15.85 14.51 8.84
C ASP A 272 16.00 15.20 7.47
N THR A 273 15.03 16.03 7.11
CA THR A 273 15.18 16.91 5.96
C THR A 273 16.35 17.85 6.23
N ALA A 274 17.39 17.82 5.37
CA ALA A 274 18.51 18.73 5.51
C ALA A 274 17.98 20.18 5.60
N PRO A 275 18.47 21.01 6.54
CA PRO A 275 18.05 22.41 6.62
C PRO A 275 18.29 23.06 5.26
N VAL A 276 17.23 23.64 4.68
CA VAL A 276 17.35 24.42 3.44
C VAL A 276 18.39 25.51 3.70
N GLY A 277 19.59 25.34 3.10
CA GLY A 277 20.70 26.25 3.30
C GLY A 277 20.24 27.67 3.00
N GLN A 278 20.36 28.55 4.00
CA GLN A 278 20.28 29.98 3.78
C GLN A 278 21.51 30.38 2.96
N ASN A 279 21.36 30.46 1.64
CA ASN A 279 22.33 31.11 0.76
C ASN A 279 21.99 32.59 0.60
#